data_e12941e280b1c43299aa9f6b308299bf
#
_entry.id   e12941e280b1c43299aa9f6b308299bf
#
_cell.length_a   1.000
_cell.length_b   1.000
_cell.length_c   1.000
_cell.angle_alpha   90.00
_cell.angle_beta   90.00
_cell.angle_gamma   90.00
#
_symmetry.space_group_name_H-M   'P 1'
#
loop_
_entity.id
_entity.type
_entity.pdbx_description
1 polymer ?
#
loop_
_entity_poly.entity_id
_entity_poly.type
_entity_poly.pdbx_seq_one_letter_code
_entity_poly.pdbx_strand_id
1 'polypeptide(L)'
;MTGLSPKTRNRIALLKAYLKKQSLVPGGPLTLTIESTAKCNLFCPMCLRERVYFPPRNMEFSLFRKIIDEARSSLEFAVPYGVGEPLLNPEIVDMIAYCRNSGIPTGISTNATLLSEKSSRRLIEAGLNYIVFAFDGARRETFEAYRKGADFDKVRSNIHTFLRVKKAMGSRIFCAVQMVALKENRTEGEALIRMWDLEGIDEVRIKKDEVHNEGCAIPGSTLDRPPMRHPCYHLWRGPMYIHYDGTTFPCCYTYPDEAIGNIKRSPLREIWNSGKIVRLRDAHIRGDLHEYRANPCSCMIDTTSGA
;
A
#
# COMPACT_ATOMS: atom_id res chain seq x y z
N MET A 1 14.98 16.23 -26.18
CA MET A 1 14.51 15.85 -24.79
C MET A 1 15.67 15.75 -23.79
N THR A 2 16.69 16.58 -23.94
CA THR A 2 17.99 16.50 -23.24
C THR A 2 18.06 17.23 -21.88
N GLY A 3 16.95 17.67 -21.32
CA GLY A 3 16.94 18.35 -20.01
C GLY A 3 16.09 17.71 -18.90
N LEU A 4 15.37 16.62 -19.18
CA LEU A 4 14.48 16.01 -18.20
C LEU A 4 15.22 15.00 -17.29
N SER A 5 14.85 14.96 -16.00
CA SER A 5 15.39 13.97 -15.07
C SER A 5 15.06 12.53 -15.52
N PRO A 6 15.85 11.50 -15.10
CA PRO A 6 15.57 10.11 -15.41
C PRO A 6 14.14 9.69 -14.98
N LYS A 7 13.70 10.09 -13.78
CA LYS A 7 12.36 9.81 -13.28
C LYS A 7 11.26 10.43 -14.14
N THR A 8 11.44 11.68 -14.57
CA THR A 8 10.48 12.36 -15.46
C THR A 8 10.39 11.67 -16.83
N ARG A 9 11.54 11.29 -17.40
CA ARG A 9 11.56 10.53 -18.67
C ARG A 9 10.86 9.18 -18.52
N ASN A 10 11.08 8.46 -17.42
CA ASN A 10 10.41 7.20 -17.12
C ASN A 10 8.89 7.39 -17.04
N ARG A 11 8.41 8.39 -16.28
CA ARG A 11 6.97 8.70 -16.16
C ARG A 11 6.32 8.94 -17.52
N ILE A 12 6.95 9.76 -18.37
CA ILE A 12 6.44 10.06 -19.73
C ILE A 12 6.43 8.80 -20.58
N ALA A 13 7.46 7.97 -20.51
CA ALA A 13 7.56 6.73 -21.28
C ALA A 13 6.46 5.73 -20.89
N LEU A 14 6.21 5.55 -19.58
CA LEU A 14 5.14 4.69 -19.08
C LEU A 14 3.75 5.19 -19.47
N LEU A 15 3.50 6.50 -19.37
CA LEU A 15 2.24 7.10 -19.81
C LEU A 15 2.01 6.88 -21.31
N LYS A 16 3.05 7.08 -22.14
CA LYS A 16 2.97 6.81 -23.60
C LYS A 16 2.70 5.34 -23.88
N ALA A 17 3.35 4.42 -23.15
CA ALA A 17 3.13 2.99 -23.30
C ALA A 17 1.68 2.60 -22.94
N TYR A 18 1.13 3.18 -21.87
CA TYR A 18 -0.26 2.99 -21.47
C TYR A 18 -1.24 3.49 -22.55
N LEU A 19 -1.08 4.74 -23.00
CA LEU A 19 -1.95 5.34 -24.02
C LEU A 19 -1.89 4.60 -25.37
N LYS A 20 -0.72 4.04 -25.72
CA LYS A 20 -0.52 3.21 -26.91
C LYS A 20 -0.90 1.74 -26.72
N LYS A 21 -1.41 1.36 -25.55
CA LYS A 21 -1.76 -0.02 -25.20
C LYS A 21 -0.60 -0.99 -25.43
N GLN A 22 0.61 -0.62 -25.02
CA GLN A 22 1.79 -1.48 -25.10
C GLN A 22 1.90 -2.36 -23.85
N SER A 23 1.99 -3.67 -24.02
CA SER A 23 2.15 -4.61 -22.90
C SER A 23 3.60 -4.72 -22.42
N LEU A 24 4.57 -4.56 -23.34
CA LEU A 24 5.97 -4.33 -23.01
C LEU A 24 6.18 -2.83 -22.72
N VAL A 25 6.68 -2.51 -21.53
CA VAL A 25 6.81 -1.12 -21.10
C VAL A 25 8.27 -0.76 -20.85
N PRO A 26 8.73 0.41 -21.30
CA PRO A 26 10.08 0.87 -21.04
C PRO A 26 10.22 1.31 -19.57
N GLY A 27 11.46 1.23 -19.04
CA GLY A 27 11.76 1.73 -17.69
C GLY A 27 11.32 0.81 -16.57
N GLY A 28 10.88 1.40 -15.47
CA GLY A 28 10.49 0.68 -14.25
C GLY A 28 9.31 1.32 -13.52
N PRO A 29 8.78 0.68 -12.47
CA PRO A 29 7.63 1.18 -11.74
C PRO A 29 7.92 2.54 -11.07
N LEU A 30 6.90 3.42 -11.02
CA LEU A 30 6.99 4.71 -10.33
C LEU A 30 6.80 4.56 -8.82
N THR A 31 6.07 3.53 -8.40
CA THR A 31 5.76 3.26 -6.99
C THR A 31 5.97 1.79 -6.69
N LEU A 32 6.56 1.50 -5.55
CA LEU A 32 6.70 0.15 -5.00
C LEU A 32 6.06 0.09 -3.62
N THR A 33 5.25 -0.94 -3.40
CA THR A 33 4.90 -1.40 -2.06
C THR A 33 5.87 -2.51 -1.69
N ILE A 34 6.62 -2.31 -0.62
CA ILE A 34 7.69 -3.22 -0.19
C ILE A 34 7.35 -3.68 1.22
N GLU A 35 6.87 -4.91 1.34
CA GLU A 35 6.48 -5.44 2.64
C GLU A 35 7.68 -5.59 3.56
N SER A 36 7.89 -4.61 4.43
CA SER A 36 8.99 -4.64 5.39
C SER A 36 8.85 -5.76 6.42
N THR A 37 7.62 -6.18 6.72
CA THR A 37 7.31 -7.28 7.64
C THR A 37 5.91 -7.84 7.41
N ALA A 38 5.76 -9.15 7.60
CA ALA A 38 4.47 -9.83 7.70
C ALA A 38 4.00 -9.98 9.17
N LYS A 39 4.79 -9.52 10.15
CA LYS A 39 4.39 -9.52 11.57
C LYS A 39 3.37 -8.42 11.83
N CYS A 40 2.36 -8.73 12.60
CA CYS A 40 1.42 -7.75 13.14
C CYS A 40 1.01 -8.16 14.56
N ASN A 41 0.77 -7.19 15.40
CA ASN A 41 0.32 -7.38 16.78
C ASN A 41 -1.20 -7.29 16.94
N LEU A 42 -1.94 -7.15 15.80
CA LEU A 42 -3.41 -7.14 15.77
C LEU A 42 -3.97 -8.33 14.98
N PHE A 43 -5.24 -8.66 15.23
CA PHE A 43 -6.00 -9.74 14.61
C PHE A 43 -7.28 -9.21 13.96
N CYS A 44 -7.13 -8.23 13.07
CA CYS A 44 -8.24 -7.54 12.41
C CYS A 44 -9.03 -8.51 11.52
N PRO A 45 -10.34 -8.75 11.74
CA PRO A 45 -11.10 -9.78 11.01
C PRO A 45 -11.21 -9.51 9.50
N MET A 46 -11.06 -8.23 9.06
CA MET A 46 -11.04 -7.85 7.65
C MET A 46 -9.64 -7.96 7.02
N CYS A 47 -8.60 -8.31 7.77
CA CYS A 47 -7.24 -8.35 7.26
C CYS A 47 -7.01 -9.61 6.39
N LEU A 48 -6.36 -9.43 5.24
CA LEU A 48 -5.98 -10.54 4.37
C LEU A 48 -5.09 -11.57 5.09
N ARG A 49 -4.30 -11.14 6.06
CA ARG A 49 -3.42 -12.01 6.87
C ARG A 49 -4.19 -13.07 7.65
N GLU A 50 -5.43 -12.80 8.06
CA GLU A 50 -6.27 -13.78 8.77
C GLU A 50 -6.84 -14.87 7.85
N ARG A 51 -6.72 -14.70 6.53
CA ARG A 51 -7.29 -15.60 5.50
C ARG A 51 -6.22 -16.32 4.70
N VAL A 52 -5.07 -15.70 4.53
CA VAL A 52 -3.92 -16.27 3.83
C VAL A 52 -2.77 -16.36 4.82
N TYR A 53 -2.19 -17.55 4.94
CA TYR A 53 -1.05 -17.75 5.83
C TYR A 53 0.18 -17.01 5.31
N PHE A 54 0.64 -16.05 6.08
CA PHE A 54 1.91 -15.36 5.88
C PHE A 54 2.84 -15.69 7.05
N PRO A 55 3.97 -16.38 6.83
CA PRO A 55 4.96 -16.57 7.88
C PRO A 55 5.37 -15.22 8.49
N PRO A 56 5.34 -15.06 9.83
CA PRO A 56 5.59 -13.78 10.49
C PRO A 56 7.09 -13.44 10.50
N ARG A 57 7.59 -12.97 9.37
CA ARG A 57 9.01 -12.63 9.14
C ARG A 57 9.18 -11.17 8.76
N ASN A 58 10.38 -10.66 8.98
CA ASN A 58 10.83 -9.35 8.48
C ASN A 58 11.57 -9.51 7.16
N MET A 59 11.51 -8.51 6.31
CA MET A 59 12.42 -8.36 5.19
C MET A 59 13.81 -8.03 5.73
N GLU A 60 14.83 -8.67 5.20
CA GLU A 60 16.22 -8.34 5.49
C GLU A 60 16.57 -6.98 4.87
N PHE A 61 17.31 -6.15 5.60
CA PHE A 61 17.69 -4.82 5.13
C PHE A 61 18.53 -4.87 3.85
N SER A 62 19.38 -5.90 3.70
CA SER A 62 20.15 -6.12 2.48
C SER A 62 19.28 -6.29 1.24
N LEU A 63 18.15 -7.02 1.37
CA LEU A 63 17.18 -7.19 0.30
C LEU A 63 16.45 -5.87 0.00
N PHE A 64 16.06 -5.13 1.04
CA PHE A 64 15.43 -3.83 0.87
C PHE A 64 16.36 -2.85 0.11
N ARG A 65 17.63 -2.78 0.48
CA ARG A 65 18.63 -1.97 -0.21
C ARG A 65 18.74 -2.33 -1.68
N LYS A 66 18.86 -3.63 -2.00
CA LYS A 66 18.89 -4.11 -3.39
C LYS A 66 17.70 -3.61 -4.19
N ILE A 67 16.48 -3.71 -3.63
CA ILE A 67 15.25 -3.24 -4.29
C ILE A 67 15.33 -1.73 -4.59
N ILE A 68 15.72 -0.92 -3.61
CA ILE A 68 15.82 0.53 -3.75
C ILE A 68 16.89 0.92 -4.76
N ASP A 69 18.06 0.27 -4.73
CA ASP A 69 19.16 0.54 -5.65
C ASP A 69 18.77 0.23 -7.11
N GLU A 70 18.11 -0.89 -7.36
CA GLU A 70 17.62 -1.25 -8.70
C GLU A 70 16.50 -0.33 -9.20
N ALA A 71 15.65 0.17 -8.29
CA ALA A 71 14.55 1.05 -8.62
C ALA A 71 14.91 2.54 -8.71
N ARG A 72 16.10 2.94 -8.23
CA ARG A 72 16.48 4.33 -7.97
C ARG A 72 16.23 5.31 -9.12
N SER A 73 16.45 4.87 -10.35
CA SER A 73 16.29 5.71 -11.55
C SER A 73 14.84 5.91 -11.99
N SER A 74 13.92 5.07 -11.54
CA SER A 74 12.50 5.07 -11.92
C SER A 74 11.56 5.43 -10.76
N LEU A 75 11.92 5.03 -9.53
CA LEU A 75 11.05 5.09 -8.37
C LEU A 75 10.83 6.53 -7.87
N GLU A 76 9.58 6.94 -7.78
CA GLU A 76 9.17 8.26 -7.28
C GLU A 76 8.69 8.20 -5.84
N PHE A 77 8.16 7.04 -5.40
CA PHE A 77 7.65 6.85 -4.06
C PHE A 77 7.78 5.39 -3.62
N ALA A 78 8.27 5.16 -2.40
CA ALA A 78 8.36 3.85 -1.79
C ALA A 78 7.39 3.73 -0.59
N VAL A 79 6.76 2.57 -0.47
CA VAL A 79 5.79 2.25 0.57
C VAL A 79 6.29 1.03 1.35
N PRO A 80 7.15 1.21 2.40
CA PRO A 80 7.75 0.09 3.11
C PRO A 80 6.81 -0.53 4.16
N TYR A 81 5.60 -0.87 3.74
CA TYR A 81 4.65 -1.68 4.52
C TYR A 81 3.81 -2.59 3.60
N GLY A 82 3.16 -3.58 4.17
CA GLY A 82 2.28 -4.51 3.48
C GLY A 82 1.15 -4.96 4.40
N VAL A 83 0.98 -6.26 4.59
CA VAL A 83 -0.04 -6.83 5.48
C VAL A 83 0.34 -6.76 6.97
N GLY A 84 1.62 -6.59 7.29
CA GLY A 84 2.13 -6.48 8.66
C GLY A 84 2.05 -5.06 9.25
N GLU A 85 2.44 -4.94 10.51
CA GLU A 85 2.64 -3.65 11.18
C GLU A 85 4.12 -3.22 10.99
N PRO A 86 4.41 -2.14 10.23
CA PRO A 86 5.78 -1.76 9.92
C PRO A 86 6.63 -1.46 11.15
N LEU A 87 6.04 -0.95 12.24
CA LEU A 87 6.76 -0.64 13.47
C LEU A 87 7.24 -1.88 14.24
N LEU A 88 6.83 -3.09 13.84
CA LEU A 88 7.39 -4.35 14.33
C LEU A 88 8.67 -4.76 13.62
N ASN A 89 9.02 -4.14 12.50
CA ASN A 89 10.33 -4.34 11.90
C ASN A 89 11.35 -3.41 12.59
N PRO A 90 12.37 -3.94 13.28
CA PRO A 90 13.36 -3.12 13.98
C PRO A 90 14.17 -2.21 13.02
N GLU A 91 14.27 -2.58 11.73
CA GLU A 91 15.01 -1.87 10.70
C GLU A 91 14.17 -0.85 9.90
N ILE A 92 12.89 -0.65 10.25
CA ILE A 92 11.99 0.24 9.48
C ILE A 92 12.50 1.67 9.40
N VAL A 93 13.11 2.18 10.46
CA VAL A 93 13.71 3.53 10.52
C VAL A 93 14.88 3.63 9.55
N ASP A 94 15.73 2.60 9.51
CA ASP A 94 16.89 2.55 8.61
C ASP A 94 16.46 2.40 7.15
N MET A 95 15.39 1.65 6.88
CA MET A 95 14.77 1.54 5.55
C MET A 95 14.25 2.90 5.05
N ILE A 96 13.59 3.68 5.92
CA ILE A 96 13.11 5.03 5.60
C ILE A 96 14.30 5.96 5.33
N ALA A 97 15.30 5.95 6.21
CA ALA A 97 16.51 6.76 6.06
C ALA A 97 17.26 6.42 4.76
N TYR A 98 17.32 5.13 4.39
CA TYR A 98 17.95 4.70 3.15
C TYR A 98 17.23 5.24 1.91
N CYS A 99 15.91 5.21 1.90
CA CYS A 99 15.11 5.82 0.83
C CYS A 99 15.35 7.32 0.72
N ARG A 100 15.32 8.04 1.86
CA ARG A 100 15.64 9.48 1.90
C ARG A 100 17.01 9.78 1.30
N ASN A 101 18.04 9.05 1.70
CA ASN A 101 19.40 9.22 1.19
C ASN A 101 19.51 8.86 -0.30
N SER A 102 18.61 8.04 -0.81
CA SER A 102 18.47 7.71 -2.23
C SER A 102 17.58 8.70 -3.02
N GLY A 103 17.08 9.76 -2.37
CA GLY A 103 16.20 10.75 -2.99
C GLY A 103 14.82 10.19 -3.34
N ILE A 104 14.32 9.23 -2.54
CA ILE A 104 13.02 8.57 -2.75
C ILE A 104 12.13 8.85 -1.53
N PRO A 105 11.06 9.63 -1.70
CA PRO A 105 10.06 9.84 -0.66
C PRO A 105 9.40 8.53 -0.21
N THR A 106 9.05 8.46 1.08
CA THR A 106 8.44 7.27 1.68
C THR A 106 7.16 7.56 2.43
N GLY A 107 6.26 6.57 2.45
CA GLY A 107 5.07 6.59 3.28
C GLY A 107 4.80 5.23 3.93
N ILE A 108 4.30 5.24 5.15
CA ILE A 108 3.85 4.03 5.85
C ILE A 108 2.39 4.16 6.28
N SER A 109 1.73 3.00 6.44
CA SER A 109 0.49 2.91 7.20
C SER A 109 0.77 2.09 8.47
N THR A 110 0.25 2.54 9.60
CA THR A 110 0.44 1.90 10.90
C THR A 110 -0.88 1.80 11.65
N ASN A 111 -1.03 0.75 12.44
CA ASN A 111 -2.12 0.63 13.40
C ASN A 111 -1.93 1.53 14.65
N ALA A 112 -0.83 2.26 14.70
CA ALA A 112 -0.45 3.23 15.73
C ALA A 112 -0.35 2.69 17.16
N THR A 113 -0.49 1.38 17.40
CA THR A 113 -0.39 0.80 18.76
C THR A 113 1.01 0.92 19.36
N LEU A 114 2.05 0.97 18.51
CA LEU A 114 3.46 1.01 18.89
C LEU A 114 4.07 2.41 18.79
N LEU A 115 3.28 3.43 18.43
CA LEU A 115 3.76 4.80 18.44
C LEU A 115 4.02 5.27 19.88
N SER A 116 5.17 5.86 20.07
CA SER A 116 5.61 6.52 21.29
C SER A 116 6.32 7.81 20.90
N GLU A 117 6.65 8.65 21.85
CA GLU A 117 7.45 9.85 21.58
C GLU A 117 8.79 9.49 20.92
N LYS A 118 9.47 8.45 21.43
CA LYS A 118 10.73 7.96 20.90
C LYS A 118 10.60 7.45 19.46
N SER A 119 9.64 6.59 19.16
CA SER A 119 9.45 6.06 17.79
C SER A 119 9.00 7.16 16.83
N SER A 120 8.13 8.09 17.26
CA SER A 120 7.70 9.24 16.47
C SER A 120 8.88 10.12 16.07
N ARG A 121 9.74 10.48 17.02
CA ARG A 121 10.96 11.26 16.76
C ARG A 121 11.88 10.56 15.74
N ARG A 122 12.14 9.27 15.93
CA ARG A 122 13.00 8.48 15.02
C ARG A 122 12.44 8.41 13.59
N LEU A 123 11.12 8.24 13.42
CA LEU A 123 10.48 8.25 12.09
C LEU A 123 10.63 9.61 11.39
N ILE A 124 10.46 10.70 12.15
CA ILE A 124 10.61 12.08 11.64
C ILE A 124 12.06 12.34 11.24
N GLU A 125 13.02 12.01 12.09
CA GLU A 125 14.47 12.16 11.84
C GLU A 125 14.93 11.33 10.63
N ALA A 126 14.38 10.14 10.44
CA ALA A 126 14.64 9.31 9.27
C ALA A 126 14.16 9.93 7.96
N GLY A 127 13.26 10.92 8.02
CA GLY A 127 12.75 11.65 6.85
C GLY A 127 11.52 11.00 6.22
N LEU A 128 10.67 10.38 7.04
CA LEU A 128 9.35 9.92 6.60
C LEU A 128 8.57 11.11 6.01
N ASN A 129 7.91 10.90 4.85
CA ASN A 129 7.16 11.95 4.17
C ASN A 129 5.66 11.85 4.38
N TYR A 130 5.14 10.64 4.57
CA TYR A 130 3.72 10.36 4.66
C TYR A 130 3.44 9.27 5.69
N ILE A 131 2.46 9.49 6.57
CA ILE A 131 1.99 8.49 7.51
C ILE A 131 0.46 8.40 7.48
N VAL A 132 -0.04 7.15 7.41
CA VAL A 132 -1.45 6.84 7.56
C VAL A 132 -1.65 6.15 8.90
N PHE A 133 -2.52 6.70 9.73
CA PHE A 133 -3.02 6.05 10.93
C PHE A 133 -4.29 5.29 10.58
N ALA A 134 -4.25 3.97 10.68
CA ALA A 134 -5.38 3.11 10.39
C ALA A 134 -6.33 3.08 11.61
N PHE A 135 -7.49 3.74 11.48
CA PHE A 135 -8.42 3.99 12.59
C PHE A 135 -9.87 3.70 12.17
N ASP A 136 -10.34 2.46 12.33
CA ASP A 136 -11.56 1.94 11.72
C ASP A 136 -12.81 2.03 12.62
N GLY A 137 -13.00 3.16 13.28
CA GLY A 137 -14.22 3.43 14.04
C GLY A 137 -14.10 4.71 14.87
N ALA A 138 -15.17 5.48 14.95
CA ALA A 138 -15.25 6.68 15.80
C ALA A 138 -15.71 6.34 17.22
N ARG A 139 -16.26 5.15 17.44
CA ARG A 139 -16.65 4.62 18.75
C ARG A 139 -15.68 3.51 19.18
N ARG A 140 -15.46 3.39 20.49
CA ARG A 140 -14.60 2.36 21.06
C ARG A 140 -15.00 0.96 20.61
N GLU A 141 -16.27 0.62 20.75
CA GLU A 141 -16.80 -0.71 20.48
C GLU A 141 -16.56 -1.12 19.02
N THR A 142 -16.81 -0.21 18.11
CA THR A 142 -16.61 -0.42 16.67
C THR A 142 -15.14 -0.52 16.32
N PHE A 143 -14.32 0.39 16.85
CA PHE A 143 -12.87 0.38 16.61
C PHE A 143 -12.24 -0.93 17.11
N GLU A 144 -12.50 -1.33 18.34
CA GLU A 144 -11.88 -2.53 18.96
C GLU A 144 -12.40 -3.83 18.34
N ALA A 145 -13.65 -3.85 17.83
CA ALA A 145 -14.17 -4.98 17.06
C ALA A 145 -13.41 -5.20 15.75
N TYR A 146 -13.08 -4.11 15.02
CA TYR A 146 -12.34 -4.18 13.76
C TYR A 146 -10.83 -4.21 13.94
N ARG A 147 -10.30 -3.54 14.95
CA ARG A 147 -8.86 -3.52 15.30
C ARG A 147 -8.59 -4.42 16.48
N LYS A 148 -9.02 -5.69 16.37
CA LYS A 148 -8.95 -6.67 17.47
C LYS A 148 -7.54 -6.78 18.04
N GLY A 149 -7.42 -6.50 19.34
CA GLY A 149 -6.15 -6.42 20.06
C GLY A 149 -5.61 -5.01 20.26
N ALA A 150 -6.25 -3.98 19.68
CA ALA A 150 -5.96 -2.59 19.97
C ALA A 150 -6.85 -2.05 21.09
N ASP A 151 -6.36 -1.06 21.82
CA ASP A 151 -7.10 -0.23 22.77
C ASP A 151 -7.36 1.15 22.13
N PHE A 152 -8.61 1.55 22.09
CA PHE A 152 -9.06 2.78 21.41
C PHE A 152 -8.37 4.04 21.96
N ASP A 153 -8.36 4.23 23.28
CA ASP A 153 -7.79 5.43 23.90
C ASP A 153 -6.28 5.46 23.78
N LYS A 154 -5.64 4.31 23.93
CA LYS A 154 -4.20 4.20 23.76
C LYS A 154 -3.77 4.57 22.32
N VAL A 155 -4.45 4.03 21.31
CA VAL A 155 -4.14 4.35 19.91
C VAL A 155 -4.38 5.83 19.64
N ARG A 156 -5.48 6.39 20.12
CA ARG A 156 -5.78 7.82 19.99
C ARG A 156 -4.69 8.66 20.67
N SER A 157 -4.32 8.34 21.91
CA SER A 157 -3.23 9.01 22.65
C SER A 157 -1.89 8.93 21.94
N ASN A 158 -1.57 7.78 21.34
CA ASN A 158 -0.35 7.58 20.56
C ASN A 158 -0.31 8.49 19.32
N ILE A 159 -1.43 8.62 18.59
CA ILE A 159 -1.53 9.53 17.44
C ILE A 159 -1.36 10.99 17.91
N HIS A 160 -2.02 11.42 18.99
CA HIS A 160 -1.81 12.76 19.56
C HIS A 160 -0.35 12.99 19.97
N THR A 161 0.31 11.97 20.50
CA THR A 161 1.75 12.06 20.81
C THR A 161 2.59 12.27 19.56
N PHE A 162 2.30 11.55 18.47
CA PHE A 162 2.97 11.75 17.20
C PHE A 162 2.79 13.19 16.67
N LEU A 163 1.56 13.71 16.71
CA LEU A 163 1.24 15.08 16.24
C LEU A 163 1.97 16.14 17.07
N ARG A 164 2.03 15.96 18.40
CA ARG A 164 2.79 16.84 19.29
C ARG A 164 4.29 16.84 18.95
N VAL A 165 4.86 15.67 18.71
CA VAL A 165 6.27 15.53 18.30
C VAL A 165 6.49 16.16 16.92
N LYS A 166 5.60 15.92 15.94
CA LYS A 166 5.61 16.55 14.61
C LYS A 166 5.67 18.06 14.74
N LYS A 167 4.79 18.66 15.56
CA LYS A 167 4.74 20.12 15.81
C LYS A 167 6.03 20.62 16.45
N ALA A 168 6.48 19.97 17.52
CA ALA A 168 7.68 20.35 18.24
C ALA A 168 8.96 20.32 17.39
N MET A 169 9.02 19.41 16.40
CA MET A 169 10.14 19.29 15.46
C MET A 169 9.97 20.13 14.19
N GLY A 170 8.89 20.88 14.04
CA GLY A 170 8.58 21.63 12.80
C GLY A 170 8.48 20.76 11.56
N SER A 171 8.08 19.50 11.72
CA SER A 171 8.05 18.52 10.65
C SER A 171 6.87 18.72 9.69
N ARG A 172 7.11 18.53 8.38
CA ARG A 172 6.11 18.63 7.31
C ARG A 172 5.59 17.26 6.84
N ILE A 173 5.72 16.23 7.67
CA ILE A 173 5.15 14.90 7.33
C ILE A 173 3.65 15.06 7.13
N PHE A 174 3.16 14.55 5.99
CA PHE A 174 1.72 14.49 5.72
C PHE A 174 1.12 13.37 6.57
N CYS A 175 0.12 13.69 7.39
CA CYS A 175 -0.55 12.81 8.30
C CYS A 175 -1.99 12.58 7.87
N ALA A 176 -2.36 11.35 7.58
CA ALA A 176 -3.73 10.96 7.29
C ALA A 176 -4.28 9.99 8.32
N VAL A 177 -5.53 10.17 8.71
CA VAL A 177 -6.31 9.13 9.40
C VAL A 177 -7.16 8.42 8.36
N GLN A 178 -7.15 7.10 8.36
CA GLN A 178 -7.90 6.32 7.40
C GLN A 178 -8.81 5.30 8.09
N MET A 179 -10.08 5.30 7.69
CA MET A 179 -11.08 4.28 8.01
C MET A 179 -11.44 3.52 6.74
N VAL A 180 -11.55 2.20 6.82
CA VAL A 180 -12.25 1.39 5.82
C VAL A 180 -13.71 1.29 6.25
N ALA A 181 -14.63 1.75 5.39
CA ALA A 181 -16.06 1.71 5.66
C ALA A 181 -16.58 0.27 5.52
N LEU A 182 -16.84 -0.35 6.64
CA LEU A 182 -17.35 -1.70 6.80
C LEU A 182 -18.81 -1.64 7.29
N LYS A 183 -19.46 -2.79 7.42
CA LYS A 183 -20.90 -2.86 7.75
C LYS A 183 -21.26 -2.07 9.01
N GLU A 184 -20.52 -2.22 10.09
CA GLU A 184 -20.84 -1.67 11.41
C GLU A 184 -20.35 -0.22 11.60
N ASN A 185 -19.33 0.21 10.84
CA ASN A 185 -18.75 1.55 10.98
C ASN A 185 -19.12 2.53 9.86
N ARG A 186 -19.83 2.08 8.83
CA ARG A 186 -20.13 2.91 7.64
C ARG A 186 -20.87 4.23 7.93
N THR A 187 -21.58 4.29 9.05
CA THR A 187 -22.29 5.50 9.50
C THR A 187 -21.45 6.39 10.40
N GLU A 188 -20.22 5.99 10.73
CA GLU A 188 -19.35 6.72 11.65
C GLU A 188 -18.42 7.74 10.95
N GLY A 189 -18.51 7.85 9.63
CA GLY A 189 -17.60 8.67 8.84
C GLY A 189 -17.55 10.13 9.28
N GLU A 190 -18.71 10.77 9.46
CA GLU A 190 -18.76 12.17 9.92
C GLU A 190 -18.23 12.34 11.36
N ALA A 191 -18.52 11.38 12.23
CA ALA A 191 -18.01 11.41 13.60
C ALA A 191 -16.48 11.25 13.62
N LEU A 192 -15.93 10.40 12.75
CA LEU A 192 -14.50 10.24 12.58
C LEU A 192 -13.84 11.53 12.06
N ILE A 193 -14.45 12.18 11.07
CA ILE A 193 -13.95 13.45 10.54
C ILE A 193 -13.89 14.49 11.66
N ARG A 194 -14.98 14.66 12.43
CA ARG A 194 -15.00 15.59 13.57
C ARG A 194 -13.98 15.24 14.66
N MET A 195 -13.77 13.94 14.92
CA MET A 195 -12.79 13.47 15.92
C MET A 195 -11.36 13.85 15.55
N TRP A 196 -11.03 13.81 14.25
CA TRP A 196 -9.68 14.03 13.74
C TRP A 196 -9.50 15.36 12.99
N ASP A 197 -10.46 16.29 13.13
CA ASP A 197 -10.29 17.69 12.71
C ASP A 197 -9.35 18.41 13.68
N LEU A 198 -8.07 18.08 13.58
CA LEU A 198 -7.02 18.49 14.51
C LEU A 198 -5.85 19.10 13.77
N GLU A 199 -5.20 20.09 14.39
CA GLU A 199 -3.94 20.64 13.90
C GLU A 199 -2.88 19.52 13.74
N GLY A 200 -2.37 19.36 12.53
CA GLY A 200 -1.36 18.37 12.19
C GLY A 200 -1.89 17.10 11.53
N ILE A 201 -3.21 16.91 11.47
CA ILE A 201 -3.85 15.96 10.55
C ILE A 201 -4.15 16.69 9.23
N ASP A 202 -3.64 16.18 8.14
CA ASP A 202 -3.77 16.80 6.81
C ASP A 202 -4.96 16.22 6.04
N GLU A 203 -5.38 14.99 6.36
CA GLU A 203 -6.50 14.30 5.69
C GLU A 203 -7.19 13.29 6.62
N VAL A 204 -8.52 13.25 6.60
CA VAL A 204 -9.31 12.13 7.12
C VAL A 204 -9.96 11.42 5.94
N ARG A 205 -9.56 10.17 5.71
CA ARG A 205 -9.96 9.38 4.55
C ARG A 205 -10.89 8.25 4.94
N ILE A 206 -12.06 8.21 4.32
CA ILE A 206 -12.98 7.09 4.44
C ILE A 206 -12.95 6.33 3.12
N LYS A 207 -12.32 5.16 3.15
CA LYS A 207 -12.30 4.26 1.99
C LYS A 207 -13.50 3.34 2.03
N LYS A 208 -14.14 3.16 0.88
CA LYS A 208 -15.01 2.00 0.69
C LYS A 208 -14.18 0.73 0.82
N ASP A 209 -14.77 -0.32 1.34
CA ASP A 209 -14.13 -1.64 1.33
C ASP A 209 -13.85 -2.03 -0.12
N GLU A 210 -12.58 -2.20 -0.46
CA GLU A 210 -12.11 -2.55 -1.80
C GLU A 210 -11.64 -4.01 -1.87
N VAL A 211 -11.85 -4.79 -0.81
CA VAL A 211 -11.43 -6.20 -0.75
C VAL A 211 -12.48 -7.07 -1.42
N HIS A 212 -12.23 -7.40 -2.68
CA HIS A 212 -13.16 -7.92 -3.67
C HIS A 212 -13.07 -9.42 -3.83
N ASN A 213 -13.00 -10.15 -2.75
CA ASN A 213 -13.07 -11.59 -2.86
C ASN A 213 -14.35 -12.11 -2.24
N GLU A 214 -14.97 -13.09 -2.89
CA GLU A 214 -16.07 -13.85 -2.29
C GLU A 214 -15.70 -14.40 -0.91
N GLY A 215 -14.42 -14.70 -0.70
CA GLY A 215 -13.87 -15.04 0.62
C GLY A 215 -13.55 -13.83 1.51
N CYS A 216 -13.53 -12.61 0.99
CA CYS A 216 -13.23 -11.35 1.66
C CYS A 216 -14.37 -10.34 1.56
N ALA A 217 -15.41 -10.62 0.81
CA ALA A 217 -16.60 -9.79 0.77
C ALA A 217 -17.20 -9.74 2.18
N ILE A 218 -17.11 -8.57 2.80
CA ILE A 218 -17.95 -8.28 3.96
C ILE A 218 -19.36 -8.12 3.39
N PRO A 219 -20.34 -8.90 3.87
CA PRO A 219 -21.71 -8.78 3.38
C PRO A 219 -22.16 -7.32 3.44
N GLY A 220 -22.54 -6.75 2.28
CA GLY A 220 -22.98 -5.36 2.16
C GLY A 220 -21.94 -4.37 1.62
N SER A 221 -20.73 -4.79 1.24
CA SER A 221 -19.84 -3.97 0.43
C SER A 221 -20.29 -4.04 -1.03
N THR A 222 -21.14 -3.12 -1.43
CA THR A 222 -21.49 -2.95 -2.84
C THR A 222 -20.46 -2.05 -3.49
N LEU A 223 -19.65 -2.61 -4.36
CA LEU A 223 -18.86 -1.84 -5.29
C LEU A 223 -19.76 -1.39 -6.45
N ASP A 224 -20.40 -0.26 -6.27
CA ASP A 224 -20.88 0.54 -7.38
C ASP A 224 -19.69 1.19 -8.11
N ARG A 225 -18.83 0.36 -8.72
CA ARG A 225 -17.89 0.86 -9.71
C ARG A 225 -18.42 0.55 -11.09
N PRO A 226 -18.60 1.57 -11.93
CA PRO A 226 -18.89 1.31 -13.33
C PRO A 226 -17.75 0.45 -13.91
N PRO A 227 -18.04 -0.47 -14.84
CA PRO A 227 -17.04 -1.30 -15.47
C PRO A 227 -15.92 -0.41 -16.00
N MET A 228 -14.66 -0.72 -15.64
CA MET A 228 -13.53 0.08 -16.12
C MET A 228 -13.39 -0.11 -17.61
N ARG A 229 -13.70 0.93 -18.37
CA ARG A 229 -13.57 0.95 -19.85
C ARG A 229 -12.12 0.95 -20.34
N HIS A 230 -11.15 1.07 -19.43
CA HIS A 230 -9.73 1.20 -19.77
C HIS A 230 -8.92 0.17 -18.97
N PRO A 231 -7.75 -0.26 -19.52
CA PRO A 231 -6.81 -1.11 -18.79
C PRO A 231 -6.43 -0.50 -17.43
N CYS A 232 -6.20 -1.34 -16.42
CA CYS A 232 -5.78 -0.87 -15.10
C CYS A 232 -4.42 -0.16 -15.19
N TYR A 233 -4.39 1.14 -14.96
CA TYR A 233 -3.17 1.94 -15.06
C TYR A 233 -2.08 1.52 -14.06
N HIS A 234 -2.44 0.87 -12.94
CA HIS A 234 -1.47 0.34 -11.99
C HIS A 234 -0.50 -0.65 -12.62
N LEU A 235 -0.92 -1.42 -13.62
CA LEU A 235 -0.04 -2.36 -14.33
C LEU A 235 1.06 -1.67 -15.16
N TRP A 236 0.92 -0.36 -15.43
CA TRP A 236 1.89 0.44 -16.17
C TRP A 236 2.72 1.39 -15.31
N ARG A 237 2.23 1.74 -14.09
CA ARG A 237 2.94 2.68 -13.22
C ARG A 237 3.35 2.11 -11.87
N GLY A 238 2.75 1.02 -11.42
CA GLY A 238 2.75 0.53 -10.03
C GLY A 238 1.54 1.08 -9.23
N PRO A 239 1.44 0.77 -7.93
CA PRO A 239 2.46 0.09 -7.15
C PRO A 239 2.61 -1.39 -7.51
N MET A 240 3.83 -1.82 -7.78
CA MET A 240 4.20 -3.21 -7.77
C MET A 240 4.43 -3.63 -6.32
N TYR A 241 4.03 -4.83 -5.95
CA TYR A 241 4.11 -5.31 -4.57
C TYR A 241 5.24 -6.34 -4.42
N ILE A 242 6.10 -6.14 -3.44
CA ILE A 242 7.23 -7.04 -3.15
C ILE A 242 7.10 -7.51 -1.70
N HIS A 243 6.94 -8.81 -1.50
CA HIS A 243 6.89 -9.43 -0.20
C HIS A 243 8.25 -9.39 0.50
N TYR A 244 8.24 -9.62 1.83
CA TYR A 244 9.46 -9.65 2.66
C TYR A 244 10.50 -10.68 2.19
N ASP A 245 10.09 -11.73 1.47
CA ASP A 245 10.97 -12.77 0.93
C ASP A 245 11.47 -12.49 -0.51
N GLY A 246 11.06 -11.36 -1.09
CA GLY A 246 11.39 -10.93 -2.45
C GLY A 246 10.41 -11.40 -3.51
N THR A 247 9.40 -12.20 -3.17
CA THR A 247 8.34 -12.57 -4.10
C THR A 247 7.59 -11.32 -4.55
N THR A 248 7.40 -11.18 -5.87
CA THR A 248 6.92 -9.95 -6.48
C THR A 248 5.61 -10.18 -7.21
N PHE A 249 4.68 -9.25 -7.04
CA PHE A 249 3.32 -9.27 -7.58
C PHE A 249 3.02 -8.00 -8.38
N PRO A 250 2.10 -8.05 -9.36
CA PRO A 250 1.77 -6.89 -10.20
C PRO A 250 1.16 -5.72 -9.41
N CYS A 251 0.44 -5.98 -8.33
CA CYS A 251 -0.12 -4.98 -7.42
C CYS A 251 -0.40 -5.58 -6.02
N CYS A 252 -0.92 -4.77 -5.09
CA CYS A 252 -1.19 -5.18 -3.71
C CYS A 252 -2.47 -6.04 -3.54
N TYR A 253 -3.22 -6.25 -4.60
CA TYR A 253 -4.46 -7.04 -4.60
C TYR A 253 -4.27 -8.46 -5.15
N THR A 254 -3.06 -8.94 -5.31
CA THR A 254 -2.79 -10.27 -5.88
C THR A 254 -2.45 -11.31 -4.83
N TYR A 255 -2.87 -12.56 -5.08
CA TYR A 255 -2.64 -13.72 -4.21
C TYR A 255 -1.28 -14.37 -4.46
N PRO A 256 -0.81 -15.22 -3.51
CA PRO A 256 0.47 -15.89 -3.59
C PRO A 256 0.74 -16.62 -4.92
N ASP A 257 -0.28 -17.20 -5.55
CA ASP A 257 -0.16 -17.97 -6.79
C ASP A 257 0.13 -17.11 -8.04
N GLU A 258 -0.01 -15.79 -7.92
CA GLU A 258 0.14 -14.83 -9.02
C GLU A 258 1.48 -14.11 -9.06
N ALA A 259 2.44 -14.61 -8.34
CA ALA A 259 3.78 -14.06 -8.37
C ALA A 259 4.30 -13.95 -9.81
N ILE A 260 4.74 -12.73 -10.18
CA ILE A 260 5.34 -12.44 -11.49
C ILE A 260 6.84 -12.63 -11.51
N GLY A 261 7.46 -12.85 -10.35
CA GLY A 261 8.88 -13.09 -10.20
C GLY A 261 9.33 -13.03 -8.74
N ASN A 262 10.65 -13.09 -8.52
CA ASN A 262 11.27 -12.90 -7.23
C ASN A 262 12.54 -12.06 -7.39
N ILE A 263 12.65 -10.94 -6.66
CA ILE A 263 13.75 -9.98 -6.78
C ILE A 263 15.11 -10.54 -6.32
N LYS A 264 15.12 -11.63 -5.56
CA LYS A 264 16.37 -12.34 -5.22
C LYS A 264 16.96 -13.09 -6.41
N ARG A 265 16.12 -13.46 -7.41
CA ARG A 265 16.48 -14.29 -8.56
C ARG A 265 16.67 -13.51 -9.86
N SER A 266 15.89 -12.43 -10.02
CA SER A 266 15.89 -11.64 -11.26
C SER A 266 15.86 -10.15 -10.95
N PRO A 267 16.54 -9.31 -11.73
CA PRO A 267 16.48 -7.86 -11.58
C PRO A 267 15.05 -7.31 -11.72
N LEU A 268 14.75 -6.22 -11.01
CA LEU A 268 13.44 -5.58 -11.01
C LEU A 268 12.93 -5.25 -12.42
N ARG A 269 13.81 -4.78 -13.31
CA ARG A 269 13.46 -4.44 -14.70
C ARG A 269 12.98 -5.65 -15.52
N GLU A 270 13.52 -6.83 -15.25
CA GLU A 270 13.11 -8.07 -15.92
C GLU A 270 11.78 -8.55 -15.37
N ILE A 271 11.58 -8.48 -14.05
CA ILE A 271 10.31 -8.81 -13.40
C ILE A 271 9.21 -7.88 -13.91
N TRP A 272 9.50 -6.58 -14.09
CA TRP A 272 8.56 -5.56 -14.60
C TRP A 272 8.06 -5.85 -16.01
N ASN A 273 8.78 -6.67 -16.79
CA ASN A 273 8.40 -7.13 -18.11
C ASN A 273 8.43 -8.67 -18.22
N SER A 274 8.26 -9.39 -17.11
CA SER A 274 8.16 -10.86 -17.17
C SER A 274 6.96 -11.29 -18.01
N GLY A 275 7.02 -12.49 -18.57
CA GLY A 275 5.94 -13.00 -19.40
C GLY A 275 4.57 -13.02 -18.71
N LYS A 276 4.55 -13.18 -17.37
CA LYS A 276 3.29 -13.15 -16.60
C LYS A 276 2.65 -11.77 -16.58
N ILE A 277 3.40 -10.70 -16.27
CA ILE A 277 2.83 -9.34 -16.24
C ILE A 277 2.51 -8.82 -17.65
N VAL A 278 3.28 -9.23 -18.65
CA VAL A 278 2.99 -8.91 -20.06
C VAL A 278 1.66 -9.52 -20.46
N ARG A 279 1.43 -10.82 -20.21
CA ARG A 279 0.12 -11.44 -20.47
C ARG A 279 -1.02 -10.79 -19.71
N LEU A 280 -0.80 -10.39 -18.47
CA LEU A 280 -1.81 -9.68 -17.69
C LEU A 280 -2.15 -8.32 -18.30
N ARG A 281 -1.15 -7.54 -18.74
CA ARG A 281 -1.39 -6.28 -19.48
C ARG A 281 -2.15 -6.51 -20.79
N ASP A 282 -1.80 -7.56 -21.54
CA ASP A 282 -2.49 -7.93 -22.78
C ASP A 282 -3.95 -8.29 -22.52
N ALA A 283 -4.23 -9.05 -21.46
CA ALA A 283 -5.59 -9.39 -21.05
C ALA A 283 -6.40 -8.12 -20.73
N HIS A 284 -5.82 -7.18 -19.98
CA HIS A 284 -6.44 -5.89 -19.70
C HIS A 284 -6.67 -5.03 -20.95
N ILE A 285 -5.75 -5.06 -21.92
CA ILE A 285 -5.90 -4.35 -23.19
C ILE A 285 -7.05 -4.91 -24.00
N ARG A 286 -7.20 -6.24 -24.04
CA ARG A 286 -8.28 -6.92 -24.75
C ARG A 286 -9.62 -6.87 -24.02
N GLY A 287 -9.61 -6.56 -22.71
CA GLY A 287 -10.81 -6.66 -21.85
C GLY A 287 -11.19 -8.10 -21.50
N ASP A 288 -10.29 -9.07 -21.74
CA ASP A 288 -10.49 -10.49 -21.46
C ASP A 288 -9.72 -10.90 -20.20
N LEU A 289 -10.42 -10.96 -19.08
CA LEU A 289 -9.88 -11.30 -17.78
C LEU A 289 -10.42 -12.65 -17.25
N HIS A 290 -10.95 -13.51 -18.12
CA HIS A 290 -11.53 -14.79 -17.72
C HIS A 290 -10.58 -15.66 -16.93
N GLU A 291 -9.30 -15.70 -17.31
CA GLU A 291 -8.25 -16.44 -16.59
C GLU A 291 -7.96 -15.88 -15.19
N TYR A 292 -8.38 -14.62 -14.92
CA TYR A 292 -8.12 -13.90 -13.67
C TYR A 292 -9.39 -13.71 -12.82
N ARG A 293 -10.50 -14.39 -13.15
CA ARG A 293 -11.79 -14.25 -12.43
C ARG A 293 -11.76 -14.71 -10.97
N ALA A 294 -10.90 -15.67 -10.65
CA ALA A 294 -10.68 -16.12 -9.28
C ALA A 294 -9.78 -15.15 -8.47
N ASN A 295 -9.28 -14.11 -9.10
CA ASN A 295 -8.19 -13.26 -8.65
C ASN A 295 -8.61 -11.81 -8.52
N PRO A 296 -7.95 -11.04 -7.65
CA PRO A 296 -8.36 -9.68 -7.32
C PRO A 296 -8.11 -8.62 -8.40
N CYS A 297 -7.76 -8.95 -9.62
CA CYS A 297 -8.11 -8.08 -10.75
C CYS A 297 -9.65 -7.89 -10.89
N SER A 298 -10.39 -8.42 -9.95
CA SER A 298 -11.81 -8.18 -9.69
C SER A 298 -12.21 -6.70 -9.58
N CYS A 299 -11.29 -5.80 -9.33
CA CYS A 299 -11.57 -4.36 -9.49
C CYS A 299 -11.96 -3.98 -10.93
N MET A 300 -11.85 -4.92 -11.89
CA MET A 300 -12.22 -4.76 -13.29
C MET A 300 -13.24 -5.78 -13.80
N ILE A 301 -13.67 -6.73 -12.98
CA ILE A 301 -14.71 -7.68 -13.37
C ILE A 301 -16.03 -6.93 -13.38
N ASP A 302 -16.66 -6.92 -14.55
CA ASP A 302 -18.03 -6.47 -14.72
C ASP A 302 -18.96 -7.43 -13.98
N THR A 303 -19.62 -6.94 -12.92
CA THR A 303 -20.61 -7.72 -12.17
C THR A 303 -21.93 -7.87 -12.94
N THR A 304 -22.02 -7.34 -14.16
CA THR A 304 -23.25 -7.38 -14.97
C THR A 304 -23.38 -8.62 -15.86
N SER A 305 -22.39 -9.52 -15.91
CA SER A 305 -22.47 -10.77 -16.69
C SER A 305 -22.95 -11.98 -15.91
N GLY A 306 -23.81 -11.78 -14.93
CA GLY A 306 -24.49 -12.81 -14.16
C GLY A 306 -25.97 -12.83 -14.52
N ALA A 307 -26.36 -13.41 -15.68
CA ALA A 307 -27.68 -13.90 -15.98
C ALA A 307 -27.57 -15.33 -16.48
#